data_7efc9b0d9faf79562b27b240213dafab
#
_entry.id   7efc9b0d9faf79562b27b240213dafab
#
_cell.length_a   1.000
_cell.length_b   1.000
_cell.length_c   1.000
_cell.angle_alpha   90.00
_cell.angle_beta   90.00
_cell.angle_gamma   90.00
#
_symmetry.space_group_name_H-M   'P 1'
#
loop_
_entity.id
_entity.type
_entity.pdbx_description
1 polymer ?
#
loop_
_entity_poly.entity_id
_entity_poly.type
_entity_poly.pdbx_seq_one_letter_code
_entity_poly.pdbx_strand_id
1 'polypeptide(L)'
;MHDTLQDTLALINAQPDHAPNRRAALRGALGVGFAAAVLPVMAQNTIRTSSEGLDSGEITVVSDGDDIPVFFARPQGKTGVPVVLVVSEIFGVHEHIADVCRRFAKQGYLALAPEPFIRHGDAQGYAQIATLIKEVVSKVPDAQFMRDLDACVAWAQANGGDTQRLGITGFCWGGRQVWLYAAHQPKVRAGVAWYGRLVGQATPNTPKQPVDVAAQLKAPVLGLYGGADTGIPLDTIDKMKSQLNQAGQGGNKAAAASTFMVYPD
;
A
#
# COMPACT_ATOMS: atom_id res chain seq x y z
N MET A 1 -31.24 -4.65 -16.26
CA MET A 1 -30.51 -3.60 -15.53
C MET A 1 -31.02 -3.33 -14.11
N HIS A 2 -32.10 -3.98 -13.66
CA HIS A 2 -32.68 -3.82 -12.32
C HIS A 2 -32.22 -4.90 -11.31
N ASP A 3 -31.77 -6.07 -11.79
CA ASP A 3 -31.38 -7.18 -10.91
C ASP A 3 -30.03 -7.00 -10.22
N THR A 4 -29.06 -6.34 -10.83
CA THR A 4 -27.72 -6.16 -10.27
C THR A 4 -27.68 -5.26 -9.02
N LEU A 5 -28.60 -4.31 -8.91
CA LEU A 5 -28.70 -3.44 -7.73
C LEU A 5 -29.33 -4.15 -6.53
N GLN A 6 -30.31 -5.03 -6.79
CA GLN A 6 -30.93 -5.83 -5.73
C GLN A 6 -29.99 -6.92 -5.21
N ASP A 7 -29.23 -7.58 -6.07
CA ASP A 7 -28.21 -8.54 -5.67
C ASP A 7 -27.09 -7.90 -4.85
N THR A 8 -26.69 -6.68 -5.20
CA THR A 8 -25.70 -5.90 -4.42
C THR A 8 -26.24 -5.52 -3.05
N LEU A 9 -27.52 -5.10 -2.97
CA LEU A 9 -28.19 -4.76 -1.71
C LEU A 9 -28.42 -6.00 -0.83
N ALA A 10 -28.71 -7.16 -1.41
CA ALA A 10 -28.86 -8.42 -0.69
C ALA A 10 -27.53 -8.89 -0.06
N LEU A 11 -26.40 -8.68 -0.75
CA LEU A 11 -25.07 -8.96 -0.21
C LEU A 11 -24.66 -8.02 0.92
N ILE A 12 -25.16 -6.77 0.91
CA ILE A 12 -24.92 -5.76 1.95
C ILE A 12 -25.74 -6.05 3.22
N ASN A 13 -26.95 -6.62 3.09
CA ASN A 13 -27.89 -6.87 4.18
C ASN A 13 -27.79 -8.28 4.80
N ALA A 14 -26.91 -9.13 4.34
CA ALA A 14 -26.66 -10.42 4.98
C ALA A 14 -25.90 -10.20 6.29
N GLN A 15 -26.60 -10.18 7.40
CA GLN A 15 -26.01 -10.20 8.74
C GLN A 15 -25.38 -11.57 9.03
N PRO A 16 -24.10 -11.65 9.34
CA PRO A 16 -23.52 -12.86 9.90
C PRO A 16 -23.63 -12.86 11.42
N ASP A 17 -24.09 -13.95 11.99
CA ASP A 17 -24.21 -14.19 13.45
C ASP A 17 -22.87 -14.44 14.18
N HIS A 18 -21.76 -14.00 13.62
CA HIS A 18 -20.45 -14.09 14.26
C HIS A 18 -19.69 -12.77 14.10
N ALA A 19 -18.89 -12.40 15.10
CA ALA A 19 -18.04 -11.21 15.11
C ALA A 19 -17.39 -11.01 13.73
N PRO A 20 -17.52 -9.81 13.11
CA PRO A 20 -17.13 -9.62 11.73
C PRO A 20 -15.63 -9.85 11.57
N ASN A 21 -15.28 -10.92 10.87
CA ASN A 21 -13.97 -11.13 10.34
C ASN A 21 -13.65 -9.90 9.47
N ARG A 22 -12.45 -9.28 9.62
CA ARG A 22 -11.98 -8.11 8.85
C ARG A 22 -12.31 -8.18 7.35
N ARG A 23 -12.39 -9.39 6.80
CA ARG A 23 -12.74 -9.68 5.40
C ARG A 23 -14.22 -9.48 5.05
N ALA A 24 -15.13 -9.48 6.02
CA ALA A 24 -16.57 -9.32 5.79
C ALA A 24 -17.00 -7.84 5.73
N ALA A 25 -16.26 -6.93 6.39
CA ALA A 25 -16.60 -5.51 6.48
C ALA A 25 -16.40 -4.73 5.16
N LEU A 26 -15.53 -5.20 4.26
CA LEU A 26 -15.28 -4.57 2.94
C LEU A 26 -16.47 -4.61 1.97
N ARG A 27 -17.49 -5.40 2.27
CA ARG A 27 -18.65 -5.57 1.41
C ARG A 27 -19.71 -4.46 1.52
N GLY A 28 -19.56 -3.52 2.46
CA GLY A 28 -20.60 -2.55 2.78
C GLY A 28 -20.29 -1.05 2.59
N ALA A 29 -19.08 -0.67 2.17
CA ALA A 29 -18.69 0.74 2.15
C ALA A 29 -18.72 1.36 0.74
N LEU A 30 -19.71 2.20 0.49
CA LEU A 30 -19.90 2.98 -0.74
C LEU A 30 -19.68 4.47 -0.47
N GLY A 31 -18.54 4.98 -0.86
CA GLY A 31 -18.27 6.42 -0.96
C GLY A 31 -18.08 6.83 -2.42
N VAL A 32 -18.55 8.02 -2.77
CA VAL A 32 -18.53 8.54 -4.14
C VAL A 32 -17.11 8.96 -4.56
N GLY A 33 -16.69 8.66 -5.78
CA GLY A 33 -15.38 8.97 -6.31
C GLY A 33 -14.54 7.71 -6.58
N PHE A 34 -13.29 7.68 -6.11
CA PHE A 34 -12.36 6.56 -6.28
C PHE A 34 -12.94 5.21 -5.82
N ALA A 35 -13.71 5.18 -4.72
CA ALA A 35 -14.40 3.96 -4.27
C ALA A 35 -15.47 3.48 -5.25
N ALA A 36 -16.17 4.38 -5.94
CA ALA A 36 -17.13 3.98 -6.97
C ALA A 36 -16.44 3.35 -8.20
N ALA A 37 -15.20 3.74 -8.49
CA ALA A 37 -14.39 3.13 -9.55
C ALA A 37 -13.82 1.75 -9.14
N VAL A 38 -13.57 1.54 -7.84
CA VAL A 38 -12.98 0.29 -7.31
C VAL A 38 -14.05 -0.77 -7.00
N LEU A 39 -15.30 -0.37 -6.71
CA LEU A 39 -16.41 -1.28 -6.40
C LEU A 39 -16.73 -2.31 -7.50
N PRO A 40 -16.77 -1.97 -8.80
CA PRO A 40 -16.96 -2.96 -9.84
C PRO A 40 -15.85 -4.00 -9.88
N VAL A 41 -14.61 -3.59 -9.57
CA VAL A 41 -13.44 -4.48 -9.50
C VAL A 41 -13.49 -5.40 -8.28
N MET A 42 -14.02 -4.92 -7.16
CA MET A 42 -14.19 -5.72 -5.93
C MET A 42 -15.39 -6.67 -5.99
N ALA A 43 -16.44 -6.33 -6.73
CA ALA A 43 -17.66 -7.14 -6.87
C ALA A 43 -17.57 -8.16 -8.01
N GLN A 44 -16.75 -7.94 -9.03
CA GLN A 44 -16.60 -8.82 -10.17
C GLN A 44 -15.28 -9.57 -10.12
N ASN A 45 -15.33 -10.86 -9.72
CA ASN A 45 -14.24 -11.81 -9.82
C ASN A 45 -12.94 -11.37 -9.14
N THR A 46 -12.94 -11.36 -7.80
CA THR A 46 -11.70 -11.27 -7.04
C THR A 46 -10.75 -12.38 -7.52
N ILE A 47 -9.72 -12.03 -8.26
CA ILE A 47 -8.68 -12.99 -8.63
C ILE A 47 -8.07 -13.48 -7.31
N ARG A 48 -8.13 -14.79 -7.10
CA ARG A 48 -7.53 -15.45 -5.93
C ARG A 48 -6.41 -16.35 -6.38
N THR A 49 -5.19 -15.91 -6.14
CA THR A 49 -4.01 -16.76 -6.30
C THR A 49 -4.04 -17.86 -5.24
N SER A 50 -3.88 -19.12 -5.69
CA SER A 50 -3.83 -20.28 -4.80
C SER A 50 -2.68 -20.15 -3.80
N SER A 51 -2.94 -20.53 -2.54
CA SER A 51 -1.93 -20.64 -1.49
C SER A 51 -1.15 -21.95 -1.54
N GLU A 52 -1.45 -22.85 -2.47
CA GLU A 52 -0.72 -24.11 -2.63
C GLU A 52 0.77 -23.85 -2.88
N GLY A 53 1.65 -24.52 -2.12
CA GLY A 53 3.10 -24.32 -2.16
C GLY A 53 3.57 -22.99 -1.55
N LEU A 54 2.70 -22.31 -0.78
CA LEU A 54 3.05 -21.11 -0.04
C LEU A 54 2.83 -21.28 1.47
N ASP A 55 3.72 -20.71 2.26
CA ASP A 55 3.42 -20.35 3.65
C ASP A 55 2.80 -18.96 3.63
N SER A 56 1.53 -18.82 4.02
CA SER A 56 0.85 -17.53 4.02
C SER A 56 -0.20 -17.43 5.12
N GLY A 57 -0.40 -16.23 5.63
CA GLY A 57 -1.37 -15.97 6.69
C GLY A 57 -1.13 -14.62 7.35
N GLU A 58 -1.73 -14.44 8.51
CA GLU A 58 -1.54 -13.27 9.36
C GLU A 58 -0.55 -13.58 10.47
N ILE A 59 0.36 -12.65 10.72
CA ILE A 59 1.30 -12.65 11.85
C ILE A 59 1.18 -11.33 12.60
N THR A 60 1.73 -11.29 13.78
CA THR A 60 1.88 -10.06 14.57
C THR A 60 3.33 -9.62 14.56
N VAL A 61 3.57 -8.35 14.23
CA VAL A 61 4.87 -7.68 14.32
C VAL A 61 4.77 -6.58 15.37
N VAL A 62 5.67 -6.59 16.35
CA VAL A 62 5.71 -5.55 17.37
C VAL A 62 6.43 -4.31 16.83
N SER A 63 5.78 -3.15 16.89
CA SER A 63 6.34 -1.85 16.53
C SER A 63 5.98 -0.80 17.57
N ASP A 64 6.97 -0.15 18.17
CA ASP A 64 6.80 0.85 19.25
C ASP A 64 5.97 0.35 20.46
N GLY A 65 5.98 -0.97 20.71
CA GLY A 65 5.21 -1.59 21.79
C GLY A 65 3.78 -1.99 21.42
N ASP A 66 3.34 -1.72 20.20
CA ASP A 66 2.03 -2.11 19.69
C ASP A 66 2.13 -3.35 18.79
N ASP A 67 1.10 -4.17 18.83
CA ASP A 67 0.93 -5.34 17.98
C ASP A 67 0.34 -4.94 16.62
N ILE A 68 1.14 -5.06 15.57
CA ILE A 68 0.73 -4.74 14.19
C ILE A 68 0.39 -6.05 13.46
N PRO A 69 -0.86 -6.25 13.04
CA PRO A 69 -1.21 -7.34 12.14
C PRO A 69 -0.51 -7.16 10.79
N VAL A 70 0.10 -8.23 10.30
CA VAL A 70 0.79 -8.24 9.01
C VAL A 70 0.38 -9.49 8.25
N PHE A 71 -0.17 -9.32 7.06
CA PHE A 71 -0.32 -10.46 6.16
C PHE A 71 1.02 -10.77 5.51
N PHE A 72 1.41 -12.05 5.51
CA PHE A 72 2.62 -12.49 4.83
C PHE A 72 2.33 -13.63 3.86
N ALA A 73 3.19 -13.75 2.85
CA ALA A 73 3.24 -14.92 1.97
C ALA A 73 4.67 -15.14 1.49
N ARG A 74 5.10 -16.41 1.44
CA ARG A 74 6.40 -16.81 0.88
C ARG A 74 6.30 -18.22 0.26
N PRO A 75 7.26 -18.62 -0.62
CA PRO A 75 7.35 -20.00 -1.06
C PRO A 75 7.55 -20.93 0.13
N GLN A 76 6.80 -22.02 0.18
CA GLN A 76 6.82 -22.97 1.30
C GLN A 76 8.22 -23.55 1.53
N GLY A 77 8.66 -23.50 2.78
CA GLY A 77 9.95 -24.05 3.21
C GLY A 77 11.19 -23.33 2.67
N LYS A 78 11.05 -22.18 1.99
CA LYS A 78 12.19 -21.42 1.47
C LYS A 78 12.66 -20.34 2.43
N THR A 79 13.98 -20.19 2.51
CA THR A 79 14.68 -19.11 3.23
C THR A 79 15.66 -18.42 2.30
N GLY A 80 16.19 -17.25 2.71
CA GLY A 80 17.09 -16.46 1.88
C GLY A 80 16.41 -15.85 0.65
N VAL A 81 15.07 -15.76 0.66
CA VAL A 81 14.30 -15.17 -0.44
C VAL A 81 14.26 -13.64 -0.34
N PRO A 82 14.24 -12.91 -1.47
CA PRO A 82 14.10 -11.46 -1.44
C PRO A 82 12.81 -11.03 -0.78
N VAL A 83 12.80 -9.84 -0.18
CA VAL A 83 11.68 -9.30 0.59
C VAL A 83 10.99 -8.21 -0.21
N VAL A 84 9.65 -8.19 -0.20
CA VAL A 84 8.86 -7.08 -0.72
C VAL A 84 7.82 -6.65 0.31
N LEU A 85 7.81 -5.36 0.64
CA LEU A 85 6.75 -4.73 1.40
C LEU A 85 5.62 -4.32 0.45
N VAL A 86 4.38 -4.64 0.81
CA VAL A 86 3.18 -4.31 0.04
C VAL A 86 2.32 -3.39 0.88
N VAL A 87 2.15 -2.14 0.46
CA VAL A 87 1.42 -1.12 1.21
C VAL A 87 0.05 -0.90 0.57
N SER A 88 -0.99 -1.09 1.37
CA SER A 88 -2.38 -0.98 0.96
C SER A 88 -2.80 0.48 0.67
N GLU A 89 -3.98 0.62 0.07
CA GLU A 89 -4.75 1.86 -0.02
C GLU A 89 -5.27 2.27 1.38
N ILE A 90 -6.20 3.21 1.41
CA ILE A 90 -6.83 3.69 2.64
C ILE A 90 -7.72 2.65 3.36
N PHE A 91 -7.96 1.50 2.77
CA PHE A 91 -8.85 0.46 3.30
C PHE A 91 -8.14 -0.62 4.13
N GLY A 92 -6.82 -0.49 4.34
CA GLY A 92 -6.03 -1.50 5.06
C GLY A 92 -5.78 -2.77 4.24
N VAL A 93 -5.36 -3.83 4.92
CA VAL A 93 -5.00 -5.11 4.30
C VAL A 93 -6.26 -5.94 4.05
N HIS A 94 -6.78 -5.86 2.84
CA HIS A 94 -7.93 -6.63 2.35
C HIS A 94 -7.49 -7.75 1.40
N GLU A 95 -8.44 -8.54 0.88
CA GLU A 95 -8.16 -9.73 0.08
C GLU A 95 -7.31 -9.45 -1.16
N HIS A 96 -7.50 -8.30 -1.84
CA HIS A 96 -6.66 -7.96 -2.99
C HIS A 96 -5.20 -7.77 -2.58
N ILE A 97 -4.92 -7.08 -1.46
CA ILE A 97 -3.55 -6.90 -0.95
C ILE A 97 -2.94 -8.24 -0.53
N ALA A 98 -3.73 -9.11 0.12
CA ALA A 98 -3.31 -10.46 0.44
C ALA A 98 -3.02 -11.28 -0.84
N ASP A 99 -3.81 -11.10 -1.90
CA ASP A 99 -3.58 -11.74 -3.20
C ASP A 99 -2.29 -11.25 -3.87
N VAL A 100 -2.02 -9.94 -3.84
CA VAL A 100 -0.76 -9.38 -4.32
C VAL A 100 0.44 -10.00 -3.58
N CYS A 101 0.35 -10.18 -2.26
CA CYS A 101 1.39 -10.86 -1.49
C CYS A 101 1.58 -12.31 -1.95
N ARG A 102 0.50 -13.07 -2.18
CA ARG A 102 0.59 -14.44 -2.71
C ARG A 102 1.22 -14.47 -4.10
N ARG A 103 0.90 -13.51 -4.98
CA ARG A 103 1.53 -13.41 -6.31
C ARG A 103 3.03 -13.17 -6.21
N PHE A 104 3.47 -12.27 -5.35
CA PHE A 104 4.90 -12.08 -5.09
C PHE A 104 5.55 -13.35 -4.54
N ALA A 105 4.87 -14.06 -3.64
CA ALA A 105 5.37 -15.32 -3.12
C ALA A 105 5.52 -16.39 -4.21
N LYS A 106 4.57 -16.49 -5.15
CA LYS A 106 4.70 -17.37 -6.33
C LYS A 106 5.90 -17.00 -7.22
N GLN A 107 6.35 -15.75 -7.19
CA GLN A 107 7.55 -15.29 -7.88
C GLN A 107 8.83 -15.42 -7.03
N GLY A 108 8.76 -16.05 -5.87
CA GLY A 108 9.91 -16.35 -5.04
C GLY A 108 10.26 -15.31 -3.97
N TYR A 109 9.36 -14.38 -3.66
CA TYR A 109 9.56 -13.36 -2.63
C TYR A 109 8.93 -13.74 -1.29
N LEU A 110 9.48 -13.20 -0.20
CA LEU A 110 8.74 -13.01 1.05
C LEU A 110 8.02 -11.67 0.97
N ALA A 111 6.71 -11.70 0.83
CA ALA A 111 5.87 -10.50 0.79
C ALA A 111 5.26 -10.23 2.17
N LEU A 112 5.26 -8.97 2.61
CA LEU A 112 4.71 -8.52 3.89
C LEU A 112 3.81 -7.30 3.66
N ALA A 113 2.58 -7.35 4.15
CA ALA A 113 1.62 -6.25 4.11
C ALA A 113 1.16 -5.91 5.53
N PRO A 114 1.74 -4.88 6.19
CA PRO A 114 1.28 -4.43 7.50
C PRO A 114 -0.06 -3.70 7.42
N GLU A 115 -0.89 -3.84 8.48
CA GLU A 115 -2.12 -3.06 8.65
C GLU A 115 -1.78 -1.65 9.16
N PRO A 116 -1.89 -0.61 8.32
CA PRO A 116 -1.38 0.72 8.69
C PRO A 116 -2.27 1.46 9.69
N PHE A 117 -3.53 1.04 9.83
CA PHE A 117 -4.56 1.81 10.52
C PHE A 117 -4.94 1.25 11.89
N ILE A 118 -4.35 0.13 12.31
CA ILE A 118 -4.77 -0.63 13.50
C ILE A 118 -4.85 0.22 14.78
N ARG A 119 -3.96 1.20 14.94
CA ARG A 119 -3.94 2.08 16.12
C ARG A 119 -4.99 3.19 16.10
N HIS A 120 -5.59 3.44 14.93
CA HIS A 120 -6.47 4.60 14.71
C HIS A 120 -7.91 4.19 14.41
N GLY A 121 -8.16 2.93 14.12
CA GLY A 121 -9.49 2.39 13.88
C GLY A 121 -9.54 1.32 12.81
N ASP A 122 -10.70 0.71 12.63
CA ASP A 122 -10.95 -0.25 11.57
C ASP A 122 -11.33 0.50 10.28
N ALA A 123 -10.37 0.58 9.35
CA ALA A 123 -10.58 1.27 8.07
C ALA A 123 -11.71 0.64 7.23
N GLN A 124 -12.07 -0.61 7.49
CA GLN A 124 -13.09 -1.34 6.75
C GLN A 124 -14.51 -1.09 7.28
N GLY A 125 -14.63 -0.51 8.48
CA GLY A 125 -15.93 -0.24 9.13
C GLY A 125 -16.63 1.03 8.66
N TYR A 126 -16.03 1.83 7.77
CA TYR A 126 -16.55 3.13 7.37
C TYR A 126 -17.31 3.08 6.05
N ALA A 127 -18.58 3.47 6.06
CA ALA A 127 -19.42 3.60 4.86
C ALA A 127 -19.07 4.82 4.00
N GLN A 128 -18.42 5.84 4.57
CA GLN A 128 -18.12 7.12 3.94
C GLN A 128 -16.61 7.35 3.88
N ILE A 129 -16.04 7.48 2.68
CA ILE A 129 -14.60 7.70 2.50
C ILE A 129 -14.12 8.98 3.19
N ALA A 130 -14.88 10.07 3.09
CA ALA A 130 -14.51 11.32 3.74
C ALA A 130 -14.37 11.17 5.27
N THR A 131 -15.25 10.39 5.88
CA THR A 131 -15.20 10.07 7.32
C THR A 131 -14.01 9.19 7.64
N LEU A 132 -13.78 8.13 6.85
CA LEU A 132 -12.60 7.27 6.97
C LEU A 132 -11.29 8.08 6.92
N ILE A 133 -11.15 8.95 5.92
CA ILE A 133 -9.96 9.81 5.79
C ILE A 133 -9.79 10.69 7.01
N LYS A 134 -10.86 11.36 7.47
CA LYS A 134 -10.84 12.28 8.61
C LYS A 134 -10.53 11.58 9.92
N GLU A 135 -11.16 10.44 10.19
CA GLU A 135 -11.17 9.80 11.51
C GLU A 135 -10.05 8.76 11.69
N VAL A 136 -9.57 8.18 10.60
CA VAL A 136 -8.57 7.11 10.64
C VAL A 136 -7.31 7.51 9.86
N VAL A 137 -7.42 7.67 8.53
CA VAL A 137 -6.24 7.80 7.65
C VAL A 137 -5.40 9.03 7.99
N SER A 138 -6.03 10.20 8.25
CA SER A 138 -5.32 11.43 8.62
C SER A 138 -4.69 11.39 10.01
N LYS A 139 -4.98 10.38 10.81
CA LYS A 139 -4.43 10.22 12.16
C LYS A 139 -3.11 9.47 12.15
N VAL A 140 -2.77 8.76 11.08
CA VAL A 140 -1.53 7.99 10.97
C VAL A 140 -0.35 8.93 10.69
N PRO A 141 0.60 9.10 11.64
CA PRO A 141 1.81 9.87 11.37
C PRO A 141 2.72 9.09 10.39
N ASP A 142 3.28 9.78 9.40
CA ASP A 142 4.26 9.17 8.48
C ASP A 142 5.41 8.51 9.26
N ALA A 143 5.93 9.19 10.29
CA ALA A 143 7.03 8.66 11.10
C ALA A 143 6.67 7.34 11.82
N GLN A 144 5.41 7.18 12.27
CA GLN A 144 4.93 5.94 12.87
C GLN A 144 4.93 4.82 11.82
N PHE A 145 4.35 5.07 10.65
CA PHE A 145 4.28 4.04 9.61
C PHE A 145 5.65 3.66 9.04
N MET A 146 6.60 4.59 8.95
CA MET A 146 8.00 4.26 8.61
C MET A 146 8.60 3.25 9.60
N ARG A 147 8.36 3.41 10.92
CA ARG A 147 8.83 2.45 11.93
C ARG A 147 8.13 1.10 11.84
N ASP A 148 6.84 1.08 11.50
CA ASP A 148 6.10 -0.17 11.27
C ASP A 148 6.69 -0.97 10.10
N LEU A 149 7.04 -0.28 9.03
CA LEU A 149 7.74 -0.90 7.89
C LEU A 149 9.15 -1.38 8.28
N ASP A 150 9.88 -0.62 9.09
CA ASP A 150 11.20 -1.03 9.60
C ASP A 150 11.09 -2.27 10.50
N ALA A 151 10.05 -2.37 11.33
CA ALA A 151 9.76 -3.55 12.15
C ALA A 151 9.45 -4.77 11.29
N CYS A 152 8.70 -4.60 10.18
CA CYS A 152 8.46 -5.66 9.21
C CYS A 152 9.76 -6.15 8.55
N VAL A 153 10.69 -5.23 8.22
CA VAL A 153 12.00 -5.59 7.67
C VAL A 153 12.82 -6.38 8.70
N ALA A 154 12.80 -5.97 9.97
CA ALA A 154 13.49 -6.69 11.05
C ALA A 154 12.89 -8.09 11.24
N TRP A 155 11.56 -8.21 11.24
CA TRP A 155 10.89 -9.51 11.30
C TRP A 155 11.26 -10.40 10.10
N ALA A 156 11.26 -9.84 8.88
CA ALA A 156 11.66 -10.58 7.68
C ALA A 156 13.08 -11.14 7.80
N GLN A 157 14.02 -10.34 8.27
CA GLN A 157 15.41 -10.75 8.49
C GLN A 157 15.51 -11.91 9.50
N ALA A 158 14.78 -11.82 10.60
CA ALA A 158 14.75 -12.85 11.64
C ALA A 158 14.07 -14.17 11.17
N ASN A 159 13.19 -14.07 10.16
CA ASN A 159 12.39 -15.19 9.67
C ASN A 159 12.82 -15.68 8.27
N GLY A 160 14.09 -15.48 7.91
CA GLY A 160 14.70 -16.06 6.72
C GLY A 160 14.49 -15.26 5.42
N GLY A 161 14.08 -14.00 5.51
CA GLY A 161 14.08 -13.08 4.38
C GLY A 161 15.47 -12.46 4.14
N ASP A 162 15.85 -12.31 2.88
CA ASP A 162 17.06 -11.58 2.48
C ASP A 162 16.76 -10.07 2.34
N THR A 163 16.98 -9.33 3.41
CA THR A 163 16.75 -7.87 3.46
C THR A 163 17.80 -7.04 2.70
N GLN A 164 18.84 -7.67 2.15
CA GLN A 164 19.74 -7.01 1.18
C GLN A 164 19.09 -6.89 -0.20
N ARG A 165 18.04 -7.67 -0.46
CA ARG A 165 17.19 -7.62 -1.66
C ARG A 165 15.78 -7.19 -1.27
N LEU A 166 15.66 -5.99 -0.70
CA LEU A 166 14.41 -5.40 -0.23
C LEU A 166 13.78 -4.51 -1.30
N GLY A 167 12.54 -4.81 -1.68
CA GLY A 167 11.68 -3.95 -2.48
C GLY A 167 10.47 -3.44 -1.70
N ILE A 168 9.81 -2.42 -2.25
CA ILE A 168 8.53 -1.93 -1.72
C ILE A 168 7.59 -1.57 -2.87
N THR A 169 6.33 -1.93 -2.74
CA THR A 169 5.26 -1.48 -3.64
C THR A 169 4.05 -1.02 -2.83
N GLY A 170 3.25 -0.12 -3.39
CA GLY A 170 2.07 0.36 -2.69
C GLY A 170 1.13 1.14 -3.60
N PHE A 171 -0.14 1.19 -3.20
CA PHE A 171 -1.26 1.67 -4.00
C PHE A 171 -1.92 2.88 -3.32
N CYS A 172 -2.28 3.93 -4.07
CA CYS A 172 -2.95 5.12 -3.55
C CYS A 172 -2.17 5.74 -2.37
N TRP A 173 -2.73 5.74 -1.16
CA TRP A 173 -2.04 6.14 0.06
C TRP A 173 -0.71 5.39 0.22
N GLY A 174 -0.71 4.07 0.00
CA GLY A 174 0.50 3.26 0.01
C GLY A 174 1.51 3.63 -1.08
N GLY A 175 1.05 4.08 -2.25
CA GLY A 175 1.92 4.59 -3.30
C GLY A 175 2.69 5.85 -2.86
N ARG A 176 2.06 6.73 -2.07
CA ARG A 176 2.75 7.85 -1.43
C ARG A 176 3.80 7.34 -0.43
N GLN A 177 3.47 6.33 0.37
CA GLN A 177 4.40 5.78 1.36
C GLN A 177 5.63 5.13 0.72
N VAL A 178 5.51 4.56 -0.48
CA VAL A 178 6.66 4.03 -1.24
C VAL A 178 7.73 5.09 -1.46
N TRP A 179 7.36 6.31 -1.89
CA TRP A 179 8.30 7.40 -2.09
C TRP A 179 8.97 7.82 -0.78
N LEU A 180 8.19 7.93 0.30
CA LEU A 180 8.71 8.30 1.62
C LEU A 180 9.65 7.23 2.17
N TYR A 181 9.28 5.96 2.03
CA TYR A 181 10.10 4.85 2.54
C TYR A 181 11.38 4.65 1.73
N ALA A 182 11.35 4.87 0.41
CA ALA A 182 12.55 4.88 -0.43
C ALA A 182 13.54 6.00 -0.07
N ALA A 183 13.06 7.09 0.52
CA ALA A 183 13.91 8.14 1.10
C ALA A 183 14.34 7.84 2.54
N HIS A 184 13.58 7.04 3.28
CA HIS A 184 13.85 6.70 4.68
C HIS A 184 14.83 5.52 4.81
N GLN A 185 14.54 4.37 4.20
CA GLN A 185 15.23 3.10 4.44
C GLN A 185 16.35 2.81 3.44
N PRO A 186 17.64 2.79 3.87
CA PRO A 186 18.77 2.57 2.96
C PRO A 186 18.89 1.14 2.40
N LYS A 187 18.20 0.17 2.99
CA LYS A 187 18.20 -1.22 2.49
C LYS A 187 17.28 -1.41 1.28
N VAL A 188 16.33 -0.50 1.02
CA VAL A 188 15.47 -0.58 -0.17
C VAL A 188 16.33 -0.51 -1.42
N ARG A 189 16.05 -1.41 -2.37
CA ARG A 189 16.73 -1.50 -3.68
C ARG A 189 15.91 -0.92 -4.80
N ALA A 190 14.58 -1.01 -4.70
CA ALA A 190 13.65 -0.42 -5.65
C ALA A 190 12.26 -0.24 -5.02
N GLY A 191 11.54 0.78 -5.48
CA GLY A 191 10.14 1.00 -5.16
C GLY A 191 9.26 1.04 -6.40
N VAL A 192 7.99 0.62 -6.28
CA VAL A 192 6.95 0.81 -7.29
C VAL A 192 5.75 1.49 -6.66
N ALA A 193 5.51 2.74 -7.03
CA ALA A 193 4.44 3.58 -6.50
C ALA A 193 3.27 3.66 -7.48
N TRP A 194 2.14 3.08 -7.12
CA TRP A 194 0.92 3.11 -7.93
C TRP A 194 0.03 4.26 -7.49
N TYR A 195 -0.22 5.21 -8.39
CA TYR A 195 -1.13 6.36 -8.21
C TYR A 195 -1.11 6.98 -6.79
N GLY A 196 0.07 7.12 -6.21
CA GLY A 196 0.27 7.78 -4.93
C GLY A 196 0.33 9.30 -5.07
N ARG A 197 -0.36 10.04 -4.19
CA ARG A 197 -0.30 11.49 -4.18
C ARG A 197 1.14 11.98 -4.03
N LEU A 198 1.57 12.92 -4.89
CA LEU A 198 2.94 13.44 -4.93
C LEU A 198 3.11 14.79 -4.24
N VAL A 199 2.05 15.59 -4.24
CA VAL A 199 2.01 16.96 -3.71
C VAL A 199 0.84 17.09 -2.76
N GLY A 200 1.00 17.85 -1.69
CA GLY A 200 -0.07 18.12 -0.73
C GLY A 200 0.37 19.13 0.32
N GLN A 201 -0.55 19.54 1.17
CA GLN A 201 -0.23 20.40 2.31
C GLN A 201 0.49 19.59 3.39
N ALA A 202 1.50 20.18 4.02
CA ALA A 202 2.12 19.63 5.20
C ALA A 202 1.18 19.71 6.41
N THR A 203 1.15 18.64 7.19
CA THR A 203 0.44 18.58 8.48
C THR A 203 1.38 18.03 9.55
N PRO A 204 1.07 18.13 10.84
CA PRO A 204 1.90 17.51 11.88
C PRO A 204 2.12 16.00 11.65
N ASN A 205 1.12 15.27 11.14
CA ASN A 205 1.24 13.83 10.86
C ASN A 205 1.90 13.53 9.51
N THR A 206 1.81 14.44 8.55
CA THR A 206 2.35 14.29 7.19
C THR A 206 3.20 15.52 6.83
N PRO A 207 4.37 15.72 7.48
CA PRO A 207 5.16 16.94 7.35
C PRO A 207 5.83 17.11 5.98
N LYS A 208 5.99 16.04 5.23
CA LYS A 208 6.61 16.03 3.91
C LYS A 208 5.77 15.26 2.91
N GLN A 209 5.80 15.71 1.66
CA GLN A 209 5.22 15.01 0.52
C GLN A 209 6.34 14.36 -0.32
N PRO A 210 6.03 13.42 -1.24
CA PRO A 210 7.03 12.80 -2.11
C PRO A 210 7.94 13.81 -2.82
N VAL A 211 7.41 14.93 -3.31
CA VAL A 211 8.21 16.00 -3.94
C VAL A 211 9.26 16.62 -3.02
N ASP A 212 9.00 16.63 -1.70
CA ASP A 212 9.89 17.25 -0.71
C ASP A 212 11.06 16.32 -0.34
N VAL A 213 10.96 15.02 -0.66
CA VAL A 213 11.97 14.01 -0.35
C VAL A 213 12.74 13.50 -1.58
N ALA A 214 12.47 14.03 -2.75
CA ALA A 214 13.11 13.60 -4.00
C ALA A 214 14.66 13.61 -3.92
N ALA A 215 15.24 14.64 -3.29
CA ALA A 215 16.68 14.76 -3.09
C ALA A 215 17.25 13.79 -2.02
N GLN A 216 16.39 13.15 -1.24
CA GLN A 216 16.76 12.25 -0.14
C GLN A 216 16.58 10.77 -0.53
N LEU A 217 16.14 10.46 -1.75
CA LEU A 217 15.94 9.09 -2.20
C LEU A 217 17.22 8.27 -2.08
N LYS A 218 17.10 7.09 -1.50
CA LYS A 218 18.15 6.09 -1.32
C LYS A 218 17.99 4.93 -2.30
N ALA A 219 16.80 4.80 -2.89
CA ALA A 219 16.48 3.79 -3.91
C ALA A 219 15.66 4.41 -5.05
N PRO A 220 15.81 3.91 -6.28
CA PRO A 220 14.98 4.34 -7.40
C PRO A 220 13.53 3.90 -7.21
N VAL A 221 12.60 4.71 -7.71
CA VAL A 221 11.18 4.44 -7.68
C VAL A 221 10.59 4.56 -9.08
N LEU A 222 9.81 3.55 -9.48
CA LEU A 222 8.95 3.60 -10.65
C LEU A 222 7.56 4.10 -10.21
N GLY A 223 7.16 5.25 -10.70
CA GLY A 223 5.81 5.81 -10.50
C GLY A 223 4.88 5.39 -11.65
N LEU A 224 3.75 4.78 -11.32
CA LEU A 224 2.73 4.32 -12.28
C LEU A 224 1.43 5.10 -12.04
N TYR A 225 1.00 5.88 -13.03
CA TYR A 225 -0.09 6.86 -12.89
C TYR A 225 -1.05 6.82 -14.08
N GLY A 226 -2.31 7.19 -13.84
CA GLY A 226 -3.30 7.39 -14.89
C GLY A 226 -3.29 8.83 -15.39
N GLY A 227 -3.31 9.03 -16.71
CA GLY A 227 -3.37 10.36 -17.32
C GLY A 227 -4.71 11.06 -17.15
N ALA A 228 -5.78 10.29 -16.98
CA ALA A 228 -7.13 10.77 -16.72
C ALA A 228 -7.48 10.91 -15.23
N ASP A 229 -6.54 10.61 -14.32
CA ASP A 229 -6.78 10.71 -12.87
C ASP A 229 -6.82 12.17 -12.41
N THR A 230 -8.03 12.69 -12.21
CA THR A 230 -8.24 14.06 -11.71
C THR A 230 -7.82 14.25 -10.25
N GLY A 231 -7.65 13.18 -9.48
CA GLY A 231 -7.16 13.21 -8.10
C GLY A 231 -5.64 13.40 -8.00
N ILE A 232 -4.92 13.11 -9.11
CA ILE A 232 -3.46 13.29 -9.23
C ILE A 232 -3.17 13.98 -10.57
N PRO A 233 -3.40 15.30 -10.69
CA PRO A 233 -3.22 16.04 -11.92
C PRO A 233 -1.79 15.91 -12.49
N LEU A 234 -1.66 15.90 -13.81
CA LEU A 234 -0.38 15.71 -14.51
C LEU A 234 0.70 16.73 -14.12
N ASP A 235 0.33 17.94 -13.77
CA ASP A 235 1.27 18.98 -13.29
C ASP A 235 1.96 18.55 -11.99
N THR A 236 1.32 17.75 -11.13
CA THR A 236 1.95 17.20 -9.92
C THR A 236 3.00 16.15 -10.25
N ILE A 237 2.78 15.37 -11.31
CA ILE A 237 3.76 14.40 -11.84
C ILE A 237 4.94 15.16 -12.44
N ASP A 238 4.68 16.20 -13.22
CA ASP A 238 5.75 17.02 -13.83
C ASP A 238 6.57 17.76 -12.77
N LYS A 239 5.93 18.23 -11.70
CA LYS A 239 6.62 18.79 -10.55
C LYS A 239 7.56 17.77 -9.89
N MET A 240 7.09 16.52 -9.68
CA MET A 240 7.93 15.47 -9.11
C MET A 240 9.08 15.09 -10.06
N LYS A 241 8.85 14.96 -11.36
CA LYS A 241 9.91 14.74 -12.35
C LYS A 241 10.97 15.85 -12.31
N SER A 242 10.54 17.10 -12.17
CA SER A 242 11.46 18.24 -12.05
C SER A 242 12.34 18.13 -10.81
N GLN A 243 11.76 17.78 -9.64
CA GLN A 243 12.52 17.58 -8.41
C GLN A 243 13.51 16.40 -8.51
N LEU A 244 13.11 15.30 -9.13
CA LEU A 244 13.98 14.15 -9.39
C LEU A 244 15.15 14.52 -10.31
N ASN A 245 14.89 15.26 -11.39
CA ASN A 245 15.92 15.72 -12.31
C ASN A 245 16.91 16.65 -11.61
N GLN A 246 16.44 17.61 -10.82
CA GLN A 246 17.27 18.51 -10.06
C GLN A 246 18.15 17.73 -9.04
N ALA A 247 17.56 16.78 -8.32
CA ALA A 247 18.29 15.94 -7.37
C ALA A 247 19.34 15.05 -8.09
N GLY A 248 18.99 14.50 -9.25
CA GLY A 248 19.90 13.72 -10.10
C GLY A 248 21.09 14.53 -10.59
N GLN A 249 20.86 15.74 -11.07
CA GLN A 249 21.92 16.70 -11.44
C GLN A 249 22.80 17.06 -10.25
N GLY A 250 22.23 17.12 -9.03
CA GLY A 250 22.93 17.27 -7.77
C GLY A 250 23.68 16.02 -7.30
N GLY A 251 23.69 14.93 -8.07
CA GLY A 251 24.45 13.70 -7.80
C GLY A 251 23.66 12.58 -7.10
N ASN A 252 22.36 12.75 -6.87
CA ASN A 252 21.54 11.67 -6.32
C ASN A 252 21.21 10.63 -7.40
N LYS A 253 21.93 9.50 -7.39
CA LYS A 253 21.76 8.40 -8.36
C LYS A 253 20.38 7.74 -8.29
N ALA A 254 19.76 7.64 -7.10
CA ALA A 254 18.46 7.05 -6.92
C ALA A 254 17.37 7.93 -7.56
N ALA A 255 17.44 9.24 -7.37
CA ALA A 255 16.55 10.19 -8.04
C ALA A 255 16.73 10.16 -9.57
N ALA A 256 17.97 10.13 -10.05
CA ALA A 256 18.27 10.06 -11.50
C ALA A 256 17.75 8.77 -12.16
N ALA A 257 17.70 7.66 -11.41
CA ALA A 257 17.19 6.37 -11.88
C ALA A 257 15.67 6.19 -11.68
N SER A 258 15.02 7.13 -11.00
CA SER A 258 13.56 7.08 -10.80
C SER A 258 12.83 7.52 -12.07
N THR A 259 11.73 6.85 -12.39
CA THR A 259 10.99 7.05 -13.64
C THR A 259 9.48 7.06 -13.42
N PHE A 260 8.75 7.55 -14.41
CA PHE A 260 7.29 7.54 -14.44
C PHE A 260 6.78 6.86 -15.70
N MET A 261 5.73 6.07 -15.55
CA MET A 261 4.89 5.63 -16.64
C MET A 261 3.49 6.20 -16.41
N VAL A 262 2.98 6.95 -17.37
CA VAL A 262 1.64 7.53 -17.33
C VAL A 262 0.82 6.83 -18.40
N TYR A 263 -0.24 6.17 -17.98
CA TYR A 263 -1.20 5.52 -18.87
C TYR A 263 -2.21 6.56 -19.34
N PRO A 264 -2.50 6.65 -20.62
CA PRO A 264 -3.32 7.75 -21.16
C PRO A 264 -4.78 7.73 -20.71
N ASP A 265 -5.32 6.54 -20.39
CA ASP A 265 -6.75 6.31 -20.10
C ASP A 265 -6.93 5.79 -18.66
#